data_55deb2bf2ccdb9aceffc640dead98260
#
_entry.id   55deb2bf2ccdb9aceffc640dead98260
#
_cell.length_a   1.000
_cell.length_b   1.000
_cell.length_c   1.000
_cell.angle_alpha   90.00
_cell.angle_beta   90.00
_cell.angle_gamma   90.00
#
_symmetry.space_group_name_H-M   'P 1'
#
loop_
_entity.id
_entity.type
_entity.pdbx_description
1 polymer ?
#
loop_
_entity_poly.entity_id
_entity_poly.type
_entity_poly.pdbx_seq_one_letter_code
_entity_poly.pdbx_strand_id
1 'polypeptide(L)'
;NNDDKTVPIIKKSPINLSENKRVGAEFTLSYSPSKKSRFFLNTNLFNSENIGNFQGVNLDRSNFSWSSRLNAKTSLPGQIDFQLQSTYFGPRNTSLVSFKPILFVSGALSKDILNNSATISIRARDIFNTQQRELTTRSGTFNQFTTIRIEIPSITASFTYRIRQKKVQNKPIGREVREDLGF
;
A
#
# COMPACT_ATOMS: atom_id res chain seq x y z
N ASN A 1 -15.97 -15.40 -51.87
CA ASN A 1 -15.26 -14.28 -51.30
C ASN A 1 -15.03 -14.58 -49.80
N ASN A 2 -13.83 -15.12 -49.47
CA ASN A 2 -13.37 -15.20 -48.11
C ASN A 2 -12.90 -13.79 -47.72
N ASP A 3 -13.74 -13.06 -47.04
CA ASP A 3 -13.30 -11.88 -46.27
C ASP A 3 -12.41 -12.37 -45.12
N ASP A 4 -11.13 -12.40 -45.37
CA ASP A 4 -10.11 -12.67 -44.38
C ASP A 4 -10.10 -11.45 -43.40
N LYS A 5 -11.01 -11.46 -42.44
CA LYS A 5 -11.06 -10.49 -41.35
C LYS A 5 -9.84 -10.74 -40.47
N THR A 6 -8.73 -10.08 -40.80
CA THR A 6 -7.57 -10.02 -39.93
C THR A 6 -7.97 -9.42 -38.59
N VAL A 7 -8.11 -10.26 -37.59
CA VAL A 7 -8.37 -9.82 -36.22
C VAL A 7 -7.10 -9.14 -35.70
N PRO A 8 -7.14 -7.87 -35.32
CA PRO A 8 -5.97 -7.19 -34.80
C PRO A 8 -5.50 -7.82 -33.50
N ILE A 9 -4.29 -8.35 -33.50
CA ILE A 9 -3.68 -8.98 -32.34
C ILE A 9 -2.74 -7.98 -31.67
N ILE A 10 -2.92 -7.73 -30.36
CA ILE A 10 -2.01 -6.94 -29.55
C ILE A 10 -1.00 -7.86 -28.91
N LYS A 11 0.26 -7.79 -29.31
CA LYS A 11 1.38 -8.51 -28.69
C LYS A 11 2.05 -7.60 -27.66
N LYS A 12 2.10 -8.02 -26.39
CA LYS A 12 2.88 -7.36 -25.34
C LYS A 12 4.17 -8.14 -25.11
N SER A 13 5.29 -7.43 -25.17
CA SER A 13 6.62 -8.01 -24.93
C SER A 13 7.40 -7.08 -24.00
N PRO A 14 8.10 -7.59 -22.98
CA PRO A 14 9.04 -6.79 -22.22
C PRO A 14 10.23 -6.41 -23.09
N ILE A 15 10.68 -5.16 -22.94
CA ILE A 15 11.90 -4.66 -23.59
C ILE A 15 12.79 -4.01 -22.52
N ASN A 16 14.09 -4.10 -22.70
CA ASN A 16 15.05 -3.40 -21.89
C ASN A 16 15.20 -1.96 -22.41
N LEU A 17 14.94 -0.98 -21.55
CA LEU A 17 15.26 0.42 -21.79
C LEU A 17 16.72 0.66 -21.42
N SER A 18 17.32 1.70 -22.02
CA SER A 18 18.72 2.02 -21.79
C SER A 18 19.02 2.45 -20.36
N GLU A 19 18.13 3.23 -19.76
CA GLU A 19 18.34 3.76 -18.41
C GLU A 19 17.02 4.10 -17.71
N ASN A 20 17.01 3.91 -16.38
CA ASN A 20 15.94 4.40 -15.50
C ASN A 20 16.58 5.13 -14.32
N LYS A 21 16.36 6.44 -14.24
CA LYS A 21 16.79 7.28 -13.12
C LYS A 21 15.61 7.59 -12.22
N ARG A 22 15.81 7.53 -10.91
CA ARG A 22 14.81 7.94 -9.93
C ARG A 22 15.47 8.76 -8.84
N VAL A 23 14.93 9.96 -8.61
CA VAL A 23 15.34 10.87 -7.54
C VAL A 23 14.10 11.25 -6.75
N GLY A 24 14.21 11.28 -5.43
CA GLY A 24 13.06 11.60 -4.59
C GLY A 24 13.42 11.82 -3.14
N ALA A 25 12.39 12.10 -2.36
CA ALA A 25 12.47 12.28 -0.91
C ALA A 25 11.36 11.50 -0.23
N GLU A 26 11.68 10.96 0.93
CA GLU A 26 10.74 10.28 1.81
C GLU A 26 10.63 11.04 3.12
N PHE A 27 9.38 11.27 3.55
CA PHE A 27 9.05 11.91 4.81
C PHE A 27 8.24 10.95 5.66
N THR A 28 8.71 10.74 6.88
CA THR A 28 8.00 9.95 7.87
C THR A 28 7.74 10.80 9.10
N LEU A 29 6.45 10.87 9.49
CA LEU A 29 6.00 11.54 10.70
C LEU A 29 5.33 10.54 11.62
N SER A 30 5.80 10.46 12.86
CA SER A 30 5.12 9.74 13.94
C SER A 30 4.68 10.73 14.99
N TYR A 31 3.39 10.80 15.27
CA TYR A 31 2.80 11.73 16.21
C TYR A 31 1.88 11.03 17.21
N SER A 32 2.14 11.21 18.48
CA SER A 32 1.39 10.60 19.56
C SER A 32 0.94 11.69 20.55
N PRO A 33 -0.21 12.38 20.28
CA PRO A 33 -0.70 13.47 21.13
C PRO A 33 -1.09 12.99 22.54
N SER A 34 -1.33 11.72 22.71
CA SER A 34 -1.65 11.09 23.99
C SER A 34 -1.22 9.62 24.00
N LYS A 35 -1.25 8.98 25.17
CA LYS A 35 -1.01 7.53 25.32
C LYS A 35 -2.07 6.69 24.57
N LYS A 36 -3.21 7.29 24.23
CA LYS A 36 -4.34 6.63 23.58
C LYS A 36 -4.36 6.80 22.06
N SER A 37 -3.61 7.77 21.54
CA SER A 37 -3.67 8.12 20.11
C SER A 37 -2.28 8.11 19.49
N ARG A 38 -2.18 7.47 18.33
CA ARG A 38 -0.96 7.41 17.52
C ARG A 38 -1.31 7.58 16.05
N PHE A 39 -0.57 8.45 15.40
CA PHE A 39 -0.65 8.73 13.97
C PHE A 39 0.72 8.47 13.34
N PHE A 40 0.71 7.81 12.22
CA PHE A 40 1.90 7.57 11.43
C PHE A 40 1.60 7.94 9.99
N LEU A 41 2.35 8.89 9.46
CA LEU A 41 2.26 9.35 8.08
C LEU A 41 3.59 9.08 7.40
N ASN A 42 3.55 8.42 6.27
CA ASN A 42 4.70 8.24 5.39
C ASN A 42 4.34 8.78 4.01
N THR A 43 5.17 9.65 3.46
CA THR A 43 4.98 10.28 2.16
C THR A 43 6.25 10.18 1.34
N ASN A 44 6.14 9.62 0.14
CA ASN A 44 7.21 9.51 -0.85
C ASN A 44 6.91 10.43 -2.01
N LEU A 45 7.86 11.30 -2.35
CA LEU A 45 7.85 12.18 -3.51
C LEU A 45 9.00 11.78 -4.42
N PHE A 46 8.76 11.52 -5.68
CA PHE A 46 9.84 11.15 -6.58
C PHE A 46 9.59 11.58 -8.03
N ASN A 47 10.68 11.90 -8.68
CA ASN A 47 10.74 12.00 -10.13
C ASN A 47 11.41 10.76 -10.69
N SER A 48 10.83 10.16 -11.71
CA SER A 48 11.41 9.05 -12.45
C SER A 48 11.57 9.43 -13.91
N GLU A 49 12.75 9.21 -14.44
CA GLU A 49 13.11 9.43 -15.84
C GLU A 49 13.46 8.08 -16.46
N ASN A 50 12.75 7.73 -17.52
CA ASN A 50 13.07 6.59 -18.35
C ASN A 50 13.68 7.13 -19.63
N ILE A 51 14.84 6.62 -20.02
CA ILE A 51 15.54 6.96 -21.24
C ILE A 51 15.62 5.69 -22.08
N GLY A 52 15.22 5.76 -23.34
CA GLY A 52 15.32 4.62 -24.22
C GLY A 52 14.73 4.84 -25.59
N ASN A 53 15.21 4.07 -26.55
CA ASN A 53 14.70 4.04 -27.92
C ASN A 53 14.42 2.60 -28.31
N PHE A 54 13.28 2.35 -28.90
CA PHE A 54 12.94 1.03 -29.42
C PHE A 54 12.41 1.14 -30.84
N GLN A 55 13.10 0.52 -31.79
CA GLN A 55 12.75 0.53 -33.22
C GLN A 55 12.52 1.94 -33.79
N GLY A 56 13.36 2.92 -33.39
CA GLY A 56 13.24 4.31 -33.82
C GLY A 56 12.19 5.14 -33.07
N VAL A 57 11.42 4.52 -32.12
CA VAL A 57 10.47 5.23 -31.29
C VAL A 57 11.17 5.69 -30.01
N ASN A 58 11.18 7.01 -29.78
CA ASN A 58 11.69 7.58 -28.54
C ASN A 58 10.70 7.27 -27.40
N LEU A 59 11.20 6.62 -26.34
CA LEU A 59 10.46 6.24 -25.13
C LEU A 59 10.85 7.08 -23.91
N ASP A 60 11.61 8.16 -24.12
CA ASP A 60 12.01 9.05 -23.04
C ASP A 60 10.79 9.64 -22.33
N ARG A 61 10.77 9.53 -21.02
CA ARG A 61 9.68 10.08 -20.22
C ARG A 61 10.16 10.43 -18.82
N SER A 62 9.92 11.68 -18.46
CA SER A 62 10.04 12.12 -17.06
C SER A 62 8.65 12.22 -16.44
N ASN A 63 8.53 11.77 -15.21
CA ASN A 63 7.27 11.78 -14.47
C ASN A 63 7.48 11.99 -12.98
N PHE A 64 6.87 13.04 -12.46
CA PHE A 64 6.72 13.23 -11.03
C PHE A 64 5.55 12.42 -10.51
N SER A 65 5.77 11.70 -9.40
CA SER A 65 4.72 10.97 -8.72
C SER A 65 4.93 11.04 -7.21
N TRP A 66 3.86 10.81 -6.47
CA TRP A 66 3.93 10.74 -5.03
C TRP A 66 2.96 9.72 -4.47
N SER A 67 3.26 9.24 -3.29
CA SER A 67 2.38 8.35 -2.55
C SER A 67 2.39 8.72 -1.07
N SER A 68 1.27 8.52 -0.41
CA SER A 68 1.16 8.79 1.02
C SER A 68 0.38 7.68 1.71
N ARG A 69 0.84 7.29 2.89
CA ARG A 69 0.17 6.32 3.76
C ARG A 69 -0.02 6.91 5.14
N LEU A 70 -1.27 6.95 5.58
CA LEU A 70 -1.66 7.34 6.92
C LEU A 70 -2.16 6.10 7.66
N ASN A 71 -1.60 5.86 8.84
CA ASN A 71 -2.13 4.91 9.82
C ASN A 71 -2.46 5.70 11.08
N ALA A 72 -3.69 5.57 11.54
CA ALA A 72 -4.14 6.19 12.78
C ALA A 72 -4.72 5.12 13.69
N LYS A 73 -4.35 5.19 14.95
CA LYS A 73 -4.95 4.37 16.02
C LYS A 73 -5.32 5.29 17.18
N THR A 74 -6.53 5.14 17.71
CA THR A 74 -6.96 5.84 18.92
C THR A 74 -7.92 4.99 19.75
N SER A 75 -7.80 5.08 21.05
CA SER A 75 -8.74 4.44 21.98
C SER A 75 -9.81 5.46 22.36
N LEU A 76 -11.03 5.16 21.96
CA LEU A 76 -12.24 5.95 22.22
C LEU A 76 -12.79 5.64 23.64
N PRO A 77 -13.74 6.47 24.14
CA PRO A 77 -14.48 6.15 25.35
C PRO A 77 -15.12 4.75 25.27
N GLY A 78 -15.26 4.07 26.41
CA GLY A 78 -15.81 2.70 26.47
C GLY A 78 -14.83 1.61 26.05
N GLN A 79 -13.51 1.90 26.04
CA GLN A 79 -12.45 0.94 25.69
C GLN A 79 -12.60 0.39 24.27
N ILE A 80 -12.99 1.23 23.36
CA ILE A 80 -13.10 0.89 21.93
C ILE A 80 -11.83 1.39 21.23
N ASP A 81 -11.09 0.49 20.63
CA ASP A 81 -9.95 0.83 19.76
C ASP A 81 -10.44 1.09 18.34
N PHE A 82 -10.19 2.27 17.83
CA PHE A 82 -10.40 2.67 16.44
C PHE A 82 -9.08 2.68 15.68
N GLN A 83 -9.07 2.11 14.49
CA GLN A 83 -7.94 2.14 13.57
C GLN A 83 -8.41 2.60 12.20
N LEU A 84 -7.62 3.46 11.59
CA LEU A 84 -7.81 3.94 10.23
C LEU A 84 -6.52 3.75 9.44
N GLN A 85 -6.64 3.22 8.24
CA GLN A 85 -5.56 3.16 7.28
C GLN A 85 -6.02 3.81 5.98
N SER A 86 -5.26 4.77 5.51
CA SER A 86 -5.46 5.41 4.21
C SER A 86 -4.19 5.29 3.39
N THR A 87 -4.31 4.95 2.11
CA THR A 87 -3.18 4.93 1.18
C THR A 87 -3.59 5.63 -0.10
N TYR A 88 -2.76 6.58 -0.50
CA TYR A 88 -2.90 7.30 -1.75
C TYR A 88 -1.70 7.03 -2.64
N PHE A 89 -1.95 6.75 -3.89
CA PHE A 89 -0.97 6.74 -4.96
C PHE A 89 -1.34 7.81 -5.98
N GLY A 90 -0.43 8.73 -6.21
CA GLY A 90 -0.59 9.76 -7.23
C GLY A 90 -0.59 9.21 -8.66
N PRO A 91 -0.95 10.04 -9.63
CA PRO A 91 -0.89 9.66 -11.03
C PRO A 91 0.55 9.30 -11.41
N ARG A 92 0.70 8.32 -12.27
CA ARG A 92 2.00 7.89 -12.80
C ARG A 92 1.89 7.66 -14.29
N ASN A 93 2.80 8.26 -15.02
CA ASN A 93 2.87 8.13 -16.47
C ASN A 93 4.19 7.45 -16.85
N THR A 94 4.10 6.47 -17.72
CA THR A 94 5.23 5.90 -18.45
C THR A 94 5.14 6.32 -19.91
N SER A 95 6.08 5.92 -20.74
CA SER A 95 6.07 6.26 -22.16
C SER A 95 4.79 5.80 -22.87
N LEU A 96 4.22 4.68 -22.47
CA LEU A 96 3.06 4.08 -23.13
C LEU A 96 1.81 4.03 -22.25
N VAL A 97 1.94 4.12 -20.92
CA VAL A 97 0.84 3.87 -20.00
C VAL A 97 0.68 5.02 -19.01
N SER A 98 -0.53 5.52 -18.88
CA SER A 98 -0.94 6.49 -17.86
C SER A 98 -1.80 5.80 -16.82
N PHE A 99 -1.43 5.92 -15.55
CA PHE A 99 -2.17 5.40 -14.40
C PHE A 99 -2.90 6.53 -13.71
N LYS A 100 -4.19 6.36 -13.44
CA LYS A 100 -4.94 7.29 -12.62
C LYS A 100 -4.54 7.17 -11.14
N PRO A 101 -4.73 8.23 -10.34
CA PRO A 101 -4.50 8.17 -8.91
C PRO A 101 -5.46 7.17 -8.25
N ILE A 102 -5.01 6.59 -7.13
CA ILE A 102 -5.79 5.65 -6.33
C ILE A 102 -5.75 6.10 -4.88
N LEU A 103 -6.93 6.22 -4.27
CA LEU A 103 -7.08 6.40 -2.83
C LEU A 103 -7.91 5.23 -2.30
N PHE A 104 -7.42 4.52 -1.31
CA PHE A 104 -8.22 3.55 -0.60
C PHE A 104 -8.10 3.72 0.90
N VAL A 105 -9.22 3.50 1.58
CA VAL A 105 -9.38 3.71 3.00
C VAL A 105 -10.01 2.47 3.63
N SER A 106 -9.42 2.04 4.73
CA SER A 106 -9.91 0.92 5.54
C SER A 106 -9.96 1.33 7.00
N GLY A 107 -10.94 0.85 7.72
CA GLY A 107 -11.11 1.14 9.13
C GLY A 107 -11.45 -0.11 9.94
N ALA A 108 -11.14 -0.07 11.23
CA ALA A 108 -11.51 -1.13 12.15
C ALA A 108 -11.91 -0.54 13.51
N LEU A 109 -12.88 -1.19 14.14
CA LEU A 109 -13.25 -0.99 15.52
C LEU A 109 -13.04 -2.30 16.26
N SER A 110 -12.45 -2.25 17.44
CA SER A 110 -12.32 -3.42 18.31
C SER A 110 -12.59 -3.06 19.76
N LYS A 111 -13.14 -4.00 20.49
CA LYS A 111 -13.42 -3.85 21.92
C LYS A 111 -13.09 -5.12 22.65
N ASP A 112 -12.33 -4.98 23.73
CA ASP A 112 -12.12 -6.08 24.67
C ASP A 112 -13.34 -6.20 25.60
N ILE A 113 -13.78 -7.43 25.77
CA ILE A 113 -14.92 -7.83 26.60
C ILE A 113 -14.52 -8.97 27.52
N LEU A 114 -15.41 -9.38 28.41
CA LEU A 114 -15.20 -10.51 29.35
C LEU A 114 -13.91 -10.33 30.18
N ASN A 115 -13.71 -9.16 30.79
CA ASN A 115 -12.49 -8.82 31.53
C ASN A 115 -11.21 -9.06 30.73
N ASN A 116 -11.18 -8.60 29.47
CA ASN A 116 -10.09 -8.78 28.51
C ASN A 116 -9.83 -10.23 28.06
N SER A 117 -10.75 -11.15 28.34
CA SER A 117 -10.63 -12.55 27.91
C SER A 117 -11.13 -12.73 26.46
N ALA A 118 -11.89 -11.79 25.93
CA ALA A 118 -12.33 -11.85 24.55
C ALA A 118 -12.24 -10.47 23.88
N THR A 119 -12.15 -10.49 22.55
CA THR A 119 -12.16 -9.28 21.70
C THR A 119 -13.18 -9.47 20.60
N ILE A 120 -14.05 -8.47 20.42
CA ILE A 120 -14.88 -8.33 19.23
C ILE A 120 -14.25 -7.27 18.35
N SER A 121 -14.19 -7.52 17.03
CA SER A 121 -13.75 -6.52 16.08
C SER A 121 -14.59 -6.53 14.80
N ILE A 122 -14.76 -5.34 14.24
CA ILE A 122 -15.38 -5.11 12.92
C ILE A 122 -14.37 -4.34 12.09
N ARG A 123 -14.10 -4.85 10.90
CA ARG A 123 -13.19 -4.22 9.93
C ARG A 123 -13.95 -3.98 8.63
N ALA A 124 -13.85 -2.77 8.11
CA ALA A 124 -14.30 -2.40 6.76
C ALA A 124 -13.07 -2.13 5.89
N ARG A 125 -12.96 -2.82 4.76
CA ARG A 125 -11.92 -2.60 3.75
C ARG A 125 -12.50 -1.89 2.56
N ASP A 126 -11.68 -1.01 1.97
CA ASP A 126 -12.03 -0.22 0.79
C ASP A 126 -13.41 0.43 0.91
N ILE A 127 -13.58 1.23 1.99
CA ILE A 127 -14.86 1.82 2.41
C ILE A 127 -15.53 2.59 1.26
N PHE A 128 -14.74 3.21 0.38
CA PHE A 128 -15.22 4.02 -0.73
C PHE A 128 -15.28 3.27 -2.06
N ASN A 129 -14.96 1.96 -2.09
CA ASN A 129 -14.91 1.16 -3.32
C ASN A 129 -13.99 1.76 -4.40
N THR A 130 -12.84 2.24 -3.98
CA THR A 130 -11.88 2.95 -4.84
C THR A 130 -10.61 2.15 -5.12
N GLN A 131 -10.48 0.94 -4.59
CA GLN A 131 -9.31 0.07 -4.78
C GLN A 131 -9.32 -0.61 -6.15
N GLN A 132 -9.39 0.22 -7.17
CA GLN A 132 -9.29 -0.19 -8.57
C GLN A 132 -8.19 0.59 -9.28
N ARG A 133 -7.47 -0.06 -10.14
CA ARG A 133 -6.43 0.55 -10.96
C ARG A 133 -6.98 0.81 -12.36
N GLU A 134 -7.08 2.08 -12.70
CA GLU A 134 -7.43 2.51 -14.04
C GLU A 134 -6.16 2.95 -14.78
N LEU A 135 -5.97 2.43 -15.96
CA LEU A 135 -4.84 2.77 -16.80
C LEU A 135 -5.26 2.95 -18.26
N THR A 136 -4.57 3.84 -18.92
CA THR A 136 -4.71 4.07 -20.36
C THR A 136 -3.40 3.74 -21.03
N THR A 137 -3.40 2.75 -21.91
CA THR A 137 -2.27 2.44 -22.78
C THR A 137 -2.47 3.17 -24.09
N ARG A 138 -1.45 3.92 -24.51
CA ARG A 138 -1.44 4.67 -25.78
C ARG A 138 -0.31 4.14 -26.65
N SER A 139 -0.67 3.73 -27.84
CA SER A 139 0.27 3.40 -28.93
C SER A 139 -0.06 4.27 -30.12
N GLY A 140 0.85 4.45 -31.06
CA GLY A 140 0.60 5.23 -32.25
C GLY A 140 -0.66 4.79 -33.03
N THR A 141 -1.09 3.54 -32.88
CA THR A 141 -2.18 2.92 -33.64
C THR A 141 -3.45 2.68 -32.81
N PHE A 142 -3.38 2.71 -31.47
CA PHE A 142 -4.56 2.44 -30.63
C PHE A 142 -4.46 3.07 -29.23
N ASN A 143 -5.64 3.26 -28.62
CA ASN A 143 -5.79 3.61 -27.21
C ASN A 143 -6.59 2.51 -26.52
N GLN A 144 -6.07 2.00 -25.40
CA GLN A 144 -6.74 0.97 -24.60
C GLN A 144 -6.98 1.49 -23.19
N PHE A 145 -8.22 1.45 -22.74
CA PHE A 145 -8.59 1.70 -21.35
C PHE A 145 -8.72 0.37 -20.62
N THR A 146 -8.10 0.27 -19.46
CA THR A 146 -8.14 -0.94 -18.65
C THR A 146 -8.45 -0.58 -17.21
N THR A 147 -9.42 -1.26 -16.62
CA THR A 147 -9.73 -1.17 -15.21
C THR A 147 -9.47 -2.53 -14.57
N ILE A 148 -8.61 -2.55 -13.57
CA ILE A 148 -8.28 -3.74 -12.78
C ILE A 148 -8.75 -3.51 -11.36
N ARG A 149 -9.74 -4.26 -10.91
CA ARG A 149 -10.15 -4.27 -9.51
C ARG A 149 -9.16 -5.09 -8.71
N ILE A 150 -8.54 -4.47 -7.71
CA ILE A 150 -7.49 -5.10 -6.89
C ILE A 150 -8.15 -5.85 -5.73
N GLU A 151 -9.14 -5.23 -5.11
CA GLU A 151 -9.88 -5.82 -3.98
C GLU A 151 -11.35 -5.42 -4.04
N ILE A 152 -12.21 -6.22 -3.45
CA ILE A 152 -13.65 -5.92 -3.34
C ILE A 152 -13.90 -5.34 -1.95
N PRO A 153 -14.72 -4.29 -1.82
CA PRO A 153 -15.14 -3.79 -0.52
C PRO A 153 -15.68 -4.91 0.34
N SER A 154 -15.23 -4.98 1.58
CA SER A 154 -15.64 -6.06 2.48
C SER A 154 -15.78 -5.57 3.92
N ILE A 155 -16.73 -6.15 4.63
CA ILE A 155 -16.90 -5.98 6.06
C ILE A 155 -16.69 -7.34 6.71
N THR A 156 -15.78 -7.39 7.69
CA THR A 156 -15.47 -8.61 8.43
C THR A 156 -15.73 -8.36 9.91
N ALA A 157 -16.55 -9.19 10.51
CA ALA A 157 -16.69 -9.26 11.97
C ALA A 157 -15.90 -10.46 12.49
N SER A 158 -15.19 -10.29 13.60
CA SER A 158 -14.46 -11.36 14.25
C SER A 158 -14.63 -11.33 15.76
N PHE A 159 -14.65 -12.51 16.34
CA PHE A 159 -14.66 -12.76 17.78
C PHE A 159 -13.44 -13.61 18.11
N THR A 160 -12.63 -13.13 19.03
CA THR A 160 -11.43 -13.85 19.50
C THR A 160 -11.55 -14.09 21.01
N TYR A 161 -11.49 -15.34 21.44
CA TYR A 161 -11.46 -15.70 22.85
C TYR A 161 -10.08 -16.23 23.25
N ARG A 162 -9.51 -15.70 24.33
CA ARG A 162 -8.16 -16.05 24.81
C ARG A 162 -8.28 -17.12 25.91
N ILE A 163 -7.96 -18.37 25.56
CA ILE A 163 -7.94 -19.47 26.55
C ILE A 163 -6.54 -19.51 27.14
N ARG A 164 -6.44 -19.33 28.47
CA ARG A 164 -5.21 -19.51 29.27
C ARG A 164 -3.96 -18.82 28.70
N GLN A 165 -3.94 -17.52 28.61
CA GLN A 165 -2.66 -16.80 28.52
C GLN A 165 -1.99 -16.74 29.90
N LYS A 166 -1.08 -17.68 30.24
CA LYS A 166 -0.07 -17.41 31.25
C LYS A 166 0.73 -16.18 30.77
N LYS A 167 0.75 -15.11 31.57
CA LYS A 167 1.71 -14.02 31.39
C LYS A 167 3.10 -14.65 31.32
N VAL A 168 3.71 -14.69 30.15
CA VAL A 168 5.15 -14.93 30.04
C VAL A 168 5.79 -13.71 30.67
N GLN A 169 6.26 -13.84 31.89
CA GLN A 169 7.18 -12.87 32.49
C GLN A 169 8.42 -12.94 31.59
N ASN A 170 8.64 -11.90 30.78
CA ASN A 170 9.92 -11.67 30.13
C ASN A 170 10.93 -11.49 31.28
N LYS A 171 11.60 -12.56 31.69
CA LYS A 171 12.82 -12.44 32.45
C LYS A 171 13.79 -11.67 31.57
N PRO A 172 14.34 -10.55 32.05
CA PRO A 172 15.42 -9.90 31.33
C PRO A 172 16.50 -10.98 31.15
N ILE A 173 16.94 -11.19 29.93
CA ILE A 173 18.10 -12.03 29.64
C ILE A 173 19.28 -11.29 30.24
N GLY A 174 19.66 -11.69 31.45
CA GLY A 174 20.88 -11.25 32.10
C GLY A 174 22.03 -11.61 31.17
N ARG A 175 22.74 -10.61 30.66
CA ARG A 175 24.09 -10.79 30.15
C ARG A 175 24.93 -11.27 31.33
N GLU A 176 25.16 -12.58 31.45
CA GLU A 176 26.29 -13.07 32.23
C GLU A 176 27.57 -12.56 31.55
N VAL A 177 28.12 -11.51 32.14
CA VAL A 177 29.51 -11.13 31.89
C VAL A 177 30.33 -12.26 32.49
N ARG A 178 30.82 -13.18 31.67
CA ARG A 178 31.93 -14.06 32.05
C ARG A 178 33.15 -13.16 32.19
N GLU A 179 33.46 -12.80 33.43
CA GLU A 179 34.83 -12.47 33.82
C GLU A 179 35.65 -13.76 33.70
N ASP A 180 36.32 -13.92 32.58
CA ASP A 180 37.39 -14.93 32.47
C ASP A 180 38.63 -14.31 33.06
N LEU A 181 38.94 -14.78 34.26
CA LEU A 181 40.19 -14.48 34.97
C LEU A 181 41.36 -15.01 34.18
N GLY A 182 42.30 -14.13 33.92
CA GLY A 182 43.54 -14.43 33.25
C GLY A 182 44.47 -15.35 34.02
N PHE A 183 45.42 -15.90 33.26
CA PHE A 183 46.81 -16.10 33.62
C PHE A 183 47.67 -15.79 32.41
#